data_8f4c3c9108e762e2d9d90a2234523693
#
_entry.id   8f4c3c9108e762e2d9d90a2234523693
#
_cell.length_a   1.000
_cell.length_b   1.000
_cell.length_c   1.000
_cell.angle_alpha   90.00
_cell.angle_beta   90.00
_cell.angle_gamma   90.00
#
_symmetry.space_group_name_H-M   'P 1'
#
loop_
_entity.id
_entity.type
_entity.pdbx_description
1 polymer ?
#
loop_
_entity_poly.entity_id
_entity_poly.type
_entity_poly.pdbx_seq_one_letter_code
_entity_poly.pdbx_strand_id
1 'polypeptide(L)'
;MKRTAAWVLMLLFTILGTGVIGHSVAAAADVLHMYTALDPNEAKVYIEAFTKDTKINVEWVRMSAGEVLTRLKAESKNPQVSMWFGGPSTEFIAGKKEGLLVPYNSPVGASFLKGNLKDAENYWTGFYFGAIGFGNNTQWFEKNKLQLPTSWQDLLKPEFKGQISIAYPYTSGTAFTTLATLVMIMGEDKAFDYWKKLDANIHHYNTSGSACITQAGLGEIAIGIAFSHDILAKGTSKGYPVKATFPSEGTGYEIGALALVKGGPEPDLAKKFIDWCLSKQAQDLMKIWFRIPLNPQAEVAPGAVKASEVKLVNYDEEWIGNNNKRLIEKWRQMIGK
;
A
#
# COMPACT_ATOMS: atom_id res chain seq x y z
N MET A 1 -46.57 -50.02 81.47
CA MET A 1 -45.68 -50.36 80.29
C MET A 1 -46.23 -49.65 79.06
N LYS A 2 -45.41 -49.05 78.32
CA LYS A 2 -45.52 -48.36 77.05
C LYS A 2 -45.33 -46.82 77.15
N ARG A 3 -44.12 -46.43 76.83
CA ARG A 3 -43.59 -45.06 76.65
C ARG A 3 -44.04 -44.54 75.27
N THR A 4 -44.62 -43.35 75.21
CA THR A 4 -44.81 -42.62 73.92
C THR A 4 -43.86 -41.45 73.90
N ALA A 5 -42.98 -41.47 72.89
CA ALA A 5 -42.02 -40.41 72.61
C ALA A 5 -42.67 -39.33 71.72
N ALA A 6 -42.57 -38.08 72.14
CA ALA A 6 -42.98 -36.92 71.36
C ALA A 6 -41.85 -36.46 70.41
N TRP A 7 -42.14 -36.33 69.17
CA TRP A 7 -41.29 -35.77 68.17
C TRP A 7 -41.60 -34.26 68.01
N VAL A 8 -40.61 -33.40 68.30
CA VAL A 8 -40.64 -31.99 67.98
C VAL A 8 -40.12 -31.79 66.59
N LEU A 9 -40.96 -31.29 65.71
CA LEU A 9 -40.59 -30.93 64.30
C LEU A 9 -40.01 -29.52 64.28
N MET A 10 -38.70 -29.40 64.04
CA MET A 10 -38.00 -28.13 63.88
C MET A 10 -38.01 -27.79 62.38
N LEU A 11 -38.80 -26.83 61.96
CA LEU A 11 -38.85 -26.30 60.56
C LEU A 11 -37.66 -25.35 60.38
N LEU A 12 -36.66 -25.80 59.63
CA LEU A 12 -35.59 -24.95 59.09
C LEU A 12 -36.08 -24.25 57.84
N PHE A 13 -36.27 -22.95 57.87
CA PHE A 13 -36.45 -22.09 56.69
C PHE A 13 -35.08 -21.86 56.04
N THR A 14 -34.79 -22.57 54.93
CA THR A 14 -33.66 -22.26 54.05
C THR A 14 -34.08 -21.15 53.07
N ILE A 15 -33.53 -19.94 53.30
CA ILE A 15 -33.63 -18.82 52.36
C ILE A 15 -32.68 -19.15 51.21
N LEU A 16 -33.23 -19.62 50.07
CA LEU A 16 -32.48 -19.66 48.78
C LEU A 16 -32.33 -18.24 48.29
N GLY A 17 -31.18 -17.64 48.57
CA GLY A 17 -30.73 -16.43 47.89
C GLY A 17 -30.41 -16.78 46.41
N THR A 18 -31.31 -16.42 45.50
CA THR A 18 -31.02 -16.46 44.04
C THR A 18 -30.04 -15.34 43.73
N GLY A 19 -28.73 -15.65 43.83
CA GLY A 19 -27.67 -14.81 43.27
C GLY A 19 -27.83 -14.77 41.76
N VAL A 20 -28.34 -13.66 41.22
CA VAL A 20 -28.25 -13.37 39.78
C VAL A 20 -26.79 -13.17 39.47
N ILE A 21 -26.13 -14.23 39.00
CA ILE A 21 -24.81 -14.11 38.41
C ILE A 21 -25.01 -13.38 37.06
N GLY A 22 -24.86 -12.07 37.11
CA GLY A 22 -24.77 -11.25 35.89
C GLY A 22 -23.57 -11.72 35.09
N HIS A 23 -23.80 -12.56 34.10
CA HIS A 23 -22.83 -12.82 33.07
C HIS A 23 -22.69 -11.51 32.28
N SER A 24 -21.68 -10.71 32.60
CA SER A 24 -21.20 -9.69 31.66
C SER A 24 -20.71 -10.45 30.41
N VAL A 25 -21.56 -10.52 29.40
CA VAL A 25 -21.10 -10.89 28.06
C VAL A 25 -20.10 -9.81 27.69
N ALA A 26 -18.81 -10.14 27.78
CA ALA A 26 -17.78 -9.29 27.21
C ALA A 26 -18.17 -9.13 25.74
N ALA A 27 -18.54 -7.90 25.34
CA ALA A 27 -18.77 -7.61 23.94
C ALA A 27 -17.50 -8.06 23.19
N ALA A 28 -17.66 -8.90 22.18
CA ALA A 28 -16.56 -9.27 21.32
C ALA A 28 -15.94 -7.95 20.81
N ALA A 29 -14.65 -7.80 20.97
CA ALA A 29 -13.99 -6.59 20.51
C ALA A 29 -14.23 -6.45 19.00
N ASP A 30 -14.59 -5.25 18.55
CA ASP A 30 -14.75 -4.96 17.13
C ASP A 30 -13.43 -5.26 16.42
N VAL A 31 -13.46 -6.08 15.35
CA VAL A 31 -12.29 -6.46 14.56
C VAL A 31 -12.51 -6.02 13.12
N LEU A 32 -11.60 -5.24 12.58
CA LEU A 32 -11.58 -4.84 11.18
C LEU A 32 -10.63 -5.76 10.41
N HIS A 33 -11.11 -6.40 9.36
CA HIS A 33 -10.29 -7.21 8.45
C HIS A 33 -9.87 -6.40 7.23
N MET A 34 -8.56 -6.45 6.88
CA MET A 34 -8.03 -5.68 5.75
C MET A 34 -6.91 -6.36 4.98
N TYR A 35 -6.79 -5.99 3.71
CA TYR A 35 -5.59 -6.20 2.92
C TYR A 35 -4.81 -4.89 2.79
N THR A 36 -3.48 -4.97 2.93
CA THR A 36 -2.62 -3.80 2.80
C THR A 36 -1.49 -4.03 1.82
N ALA A 37 -1.19 -3.01 1.00
CA ALA A 37 -0.04 -3.00 0.11
C ALA A 37 1.16 -2.22 0.67
N LEU A 38 1.04 -1.63 1.85
CA LEU A 38 2.15 -0.98 2.53
C LEU A 38 3.22 -1.99 2.98
N ASP A 39 4.41 -1.50 3.30
CA ASP A 39 5.42 -2.33 3.99
C ASP A 39 4.85 -2.85 5.32
N PRO A 40 5.15 -4.09 5.72
CA PRO A 40 4.61 -4.65 6.97
C PRO A 40 4.91 -3.81 8.21
N ASN A 41 6.12 -3.24 8.31
CA ASN A 41 6.47 -2.40 9.45
C ASN A 41 5.72 -1.06 9.41
N GLU A 42 5.48 -0.52 8.22
CA GLU A 42 4.69 0.68 8.02
C GLU A 42 3.22 0.45 8.39
N ALA A 43 2.59 -0.59 7.81
CA ALA A 43 1.21 -0.96 8.12
C ALA A 43 1.00 -1.14 9.62
N LYS A 44 1.94 -1.82 10.30
CA LYS A 44 1.91 -2.04 11.74
C LYS A 44 1.84 -0.72 12.51
N VAL A 45 2.62 0.29 12.15
CA VAL A 45 2.60 1.61 12.83
C VAL A 45 1.22 2.25 12.76
N TYR A 46 0.58 2.26 11.58
CA TYR A 46 -0.77 2.80 11.43
C TYR A 46 -1.81 2.00 12.20
N ILE A 47 -1.75 0.68 12.11
CA ILE A 47 -2.70 -0.22 12.75
C ILE A 47 -2.62 -0.13 14.28
N GLU A 48 -1.42 -0.13 14.85
CA GLU A 48 -1.24 0.03 16.29
C GLU A 48 -1.72 1.41 16.79
N ALA A 49 -1.45 2.48 16.03
CA ALA A 49 -1.94 3.81 16.38
C ALA A 49 -3.48 3.89 16.29
N PHE A 50 -4.08 3.35 15.22
CA PHE A 50 -5.53 3.27 15.08
C PHE A 50 -6.18 2.48 16.22
N THR A 51 -5.66 1.28 16.54
CA THR A 51 -6.17 0.45 17.64
C THR A 51 -6.04 1.16 18.98
N LYS A 52 -4.93 1.86 19.22
CA LYS A 52 -4.73 2.65 20.45
C LYS A 52 -5.78 3.74 20.60
N ASP A 53 -6.09 4.46 19.51
CA ASP A 53 -7.00 5.59 19.52
C ASP A 53 -8.47 5.18 19.60
N THR A 54 -8.85 4.12 18.87
CA THR A 54 -10.25 3.74 18.67
C THR A 54 -10.71 2.54 19.48
N LYS A 55 -9.77 1.73 20.00
CA LYS A 55 -9.99 0.42 20.64
C LYS A 55 -10.55 -0.65 19.67
N ILE A 56 -10.53 -0.39 18.37
CA ILE A 56 -10.87 -1.34 17.31
C ILE A 56 -9.63 -2.17 16.99
N ASN A 57 -9.74 -3.48 17.07
CA ASN A 57 -8.68 -4.39 16.66
C ASN A 57 -8.64 -4.50 15.13
N VAL A 58 -7.48 -4.83 14.58
CA VAL A 58 -7.32 -5.00 13.14
C VAL A 58 -6.59 -6.30 12.86
N GLU A 59 -7.21 -7.14 12.04
CA GLU A 59 -6.58 -8.31 11.43
C GLU A 59 -6.26 -7.99 9.97
N TRP A 60 -5.03 -8.24 9.57
CA TRP A 60 -4.56 -7.81 8.26
C TRP A 60 -3.59 -8.77 7.60
N VAL A 61 -3.62 -8.78 6.27
CA VAL A 61 -2.67 -9.51 5.45
C VAL A 61 -2.00 -8.55 4.48
N ARG A 62 -0.65 -8.63 4.43
CA ARG A 62 0.13 -7.85 3.49
C ARG A 62 0.30 -8.60 2.17
N MET A 63 -0.02 -7.92 1.07
CA MET A 63 0.26 -8.36 -0.30
C MET A 63 0.67 -7.13 -1.12
N SER A 64 1.35 -7.32 -2.26
CA SER A 64 1.59 -6.20 -3.18
C SER A 64 0.28 -5.79 -3.88
N ALA A 65 0.16 -4.54 -4.35
CA ALA A 65 -1.12 -3.98 -4.79
C ALA A 65 -1.82 -4.80 -5.91
N GLY A 66 -1.07 -5.31 -6.88
CA GLY A 66 -1.61 -6.19 -7.92
C GLY A 66 -2.07 -7.55 -7.37
N GLU A 67 -1.42 -8.05 -6.32
CA GLU A 67 -1.87 -9.28 -5.62
C GLU A 67 -3.15 -9.03 -4.84
N VAL A 68 -3.29 -7.85 -4.17
CA VAL A 68 -4.53 -7.45 -3.50
C VAL A 68 -5.69 -7.41 -4.50
N LEU A 69 -5.51 -6.74 -5.64
CA LEU A 69 -6.52 -6.69 -6.70
C LEU A 69 -6.94 -8.10 -7.16
N THR A 70 -5.97 -8.97 -7.39
CA THR A 70 -6.22 -10.37 -7.80
C THR A 70 -6.97 -11.15 -6.71
N ARG A 71 -6.59 -10.96 -5.45
CA ARG A 71 -7.21 -11.62 -4.30
C ARG A 71 -8.66 -11.17 -4.10
N LEU A 72 -8.91 -9.86 -4.10
CA LEU A 72 -10.27 -9.31 -4.00
C LEU A 72 -11.18 -9.83 -5.11
N LYS A 73 -10.65 -9.96 -6.34
CA LYS A 73 -11.40 -10.53 -7.46
C LYS A 73 -11.75 -12.01 -7.23
N ALA A 74 -10.82 -12.80 -6.75
CA ALA A 74 -11.06 -14.21 -6.44
C ALA A 74 -12.10 -14.39 -5.32
N GLU A 75 -12.14 -13.47 -4.35
CA GLU A 75 -13.05 -13.49 -3.21
C GLU A 75 -14.33 -12.69 -3.42
N SER A 76 -14.58 -12.15 -4.62
CA SER A 76 -15.70 -11.22 -4.89
C SER A 76 -17.09 -11.76 -4.54
N LYS A 77 -17.28 -13.09 -4.52
CA LYS A 77 -18.54 -13.72 -4.11
C LYS A 77 -18.64 -13.94 -2.59
N ASN A 78 -17.54 -13.92 -1.87
CA ASN A 78 -17.46 -14.07 -0.42
C ASN A 78 -16.27 -13.28 0.11
N PRO A 79 -16.35 -11.93 0.17
CA PRO A 79 -15.27 -11.06 0.60
C PRO A 79 -14.83 -11.35 2.03
N GLN A 80 -13.53 -11.47 2.24
CA GLN A 80 -12.94 -11.79 3.54
C GLN A 80 -12.48 -10.55 4.30
N VAL A 81 -12.47 -9.39 3.65
CA VAL A 81 -12.01 -8.13 4.23
C VAL A 81 -12.93 -6.98 3.86
N SER A 82 -12.96 -5.96 4.69
CA SER A 82 -13.74 -4.75 4.49
C SER A 82 -12.94 -3.57 3.95
N MET A 83 -11.60 -3.67 4.00
CA MET A 83 -10.71 -2.56 3.70
C MET A 83 -9.56 -2.98 2.79
N TRP A 84 -9.27 -2.15 1.77
CA TRP A 84 -8.01 -2.15 1.03
C TRP A 84 -7.21 -0.91 1.40
N PHE A 85 -6.02 -1.12 1.97
CA PHE A 85 -5.16 -0.08 2.54
C PHE A 85 -3.84 0.05 1.79
N GLY A 86 -3.64 1.18 1.09
CA GLY A 86 -2.40 1.51 0.39
C GLY A 86 -2.22 0.84 -0.98
N GLY A 87 -1.32 1.40 -1.75
CA GLY A 87 -1.05 1.08 -3.15
C GLY A 87 -1.55 2.18 -4.07
N PRO A 88 -1.05 2.24 -5.33
CA PRO A 88 -1.39 3.28 -6.28
C PRO A 88 -2.87 3.31 -6.66
N SER A 89 -3.43 4.51 -6.88
CA SER A 89 -4.81 4.75 -7.33
C SER A 89 -5.20 3.96 -8.57
N THR A 90 -4.25 3.69 -9.46
CA THR A 90 -4.48 2.93 -10.71
C THR A 90 -5.00 1.51 -10.48
N GLU A 91 -4.57 0.83 -9.42
CA GLU A 91 -5.11 -0.47 -9.02
C GLU A 91 -6.51 -0.35 -8.42
N PHE A 92 -6.81 0.74 -7.71
CA PHE A 92 -8.14 1.02 -7.18
C PHE A 92 -9.13 1.37 -8.30
N ILE A 93 -8.69 2.11 -9.33
CA ILE A 93 -9.49 2.36 -10.54
C ILE A 93 -9.81 1.04 -11.25
N ALA A 94 -8.83 0.14 -11.38
CA ALA A 94 -9.07 -1.20 -11.89
C ALA A 94 -10.05 -2.00 -11.00
N GLY A 95 -9.93 -1.90 -9.68
CA GLY A 95 -10.84 -2.52 -8.71
C GLY A 95 -12.27 -1.98 -8.80
N LYS A 96 -12.45 -0.68 -8.99
CA LYS A 96 -13.74 -0.03 -9.27
C LYS A 96 -14.36 -0.59 -10.54
N LYS A 97 -13.60 -0.64 -11.64
CA LYS A 97 -14.04 -1.18 -12.92
C LYS A 97 -14.50 -2.65 -12.84
N GLU A 98 -13.83 -3.45 -12.03
CA GLU A 98 -14.19 -4.86 -11.77
C GLU A 98 -15.35 -4.99 -10.75
N GLY A 99 -15.88 -3.87 -10.21
CA GLY A 99 -17.00 -3.87 -9.28
C GLY A 99 -16.66 -4.42 -7.89
N LEU A 100 -15.40 -4.30 -7.46
CA LEU A 100 -14.88 -4.83 -6.20
C LEU A 100 -14.99 -3.84 -5.04
N LEU A 101 -15.24 -2.56 -5.32
CA LEU A 101 -15.26 -1.47 -4.35
C LEU A 101 -16.64 -0.89 -4.18
N VAL A 102 -16.86 -0.16 -3.08
CA VAL A 102 -18.06 0.63 -2.83
C VAL A 102 -17.68 2.07 -2.48
N PRO A 103 -18.51 3.07 -2.85
CA PRO A 103 -18.18 4.46 -2.62
C PRO A 103 -18.29 4.84 -1.13
N TYR A 104 -17.35 5.68 -0.69
CA TYR A 104 -17.42 6.35 0.61
C TYR A 104 -16.79 7.75 0.51
N ASN A 105 -17.58 8.78 0.78
CA ASN A 105 -17.10 10.16 0.83
C ASN A 105 -16.77 10.53 2.29
N SER A 106 -15.49 10.42 2.65
CA SER A 106 -15.03 10.77 4.00
C SER A 106 -15.25 12.26 4.30
N PRO A 107 -15.93 12.60 5.40
CA PRO A 107 -16.08 14.00 5.82
C PRO A 107 -14.74 14.64 6.21
N VAL A 108 -13.78 13.85 6.68
CA VAL A 108 -12.45 14.32 7.10
C VAL A 108 -11.64 14.81 5.91
N GLY A 109 -11.68 14.08 4.79
CA GLY A 109 -10.98 14.43 3.56
C GLY A 109 -11.63 15.54 2.72
N ALA A 110 -12.87 15.91 3.01
CA ALA A 110 -13.69 16.77 2.15
C ALA A 110 -13.07 18.16 1.87
N SER A 111 -12.28 18.69 2.80
CA SER A 111 -11.66 20.02 2.68
C SER A 111 -10.42 20.05 1.78
N PHE A 112 -9.66 18.95 1.68
CA PHE A 112 -8.36 18.92 0.99
C PHE A 112 -8.25 17.90 -0.15
N LEU A 113 -9.02 16.84 -0.16
CA LEU A 113 -9.03 15.87 -1.26
C LEU A 113 -9.89 16.35 -2.42
N LYS A 114 -9.23 16.92 -3.44
CA LYS A 114 -9.87 17.46 -4.64
C LYS A 114 -9.17 16.98 -5.91
N GLY A 115 -9.88 17.03 -7.04
CA GLY A 115 -9.34 16.60 -8.33
C GLY A 115 -8.93 15.14 -8.31
N ASN A 116 -7.74 14.83 -8.79
CA ASN A 116 -7.17 13.48 -8.86
C ASN A 116 -6.68 12.92 -7.52
N LEU A 117 -6.90 13.61 -6.40
CA LEU A 117 -6.55 13.09 -5.08
C LEU A 117 -7.60 12.11 -4.52
N LYS A 118 -8.71 11.90 -5.23
CA LYS A 118 -9.74 10.90 -4.93
C LYS A 118 -10.53 10.56 -6.17
N ASP A 119 -11.22 9.44 -6.16
CA ASP A 119 -12.19 9.10 -7.21
C ASP A 119 -13.37 10.09 -7.25
N ALA A 120 -13.78 10.50 -8.44
CA ALA A 120 -14.89 11.46 -8.62
C ALA A 120 -16.22 10.95 -8.03
N GLU A 121 -16.44 9.64 -8.02
CA GLU A 121 -17.60 8.96 -7.44
C GLU A 121 -17.30 8.36 -6.05
N ASN A 122 -16.12 8.68 -5.47
CA ASN A 122 -15.66 8.29 -4.12
C ASN A 122 -15.44 6.78 -3.90
N TYR A 123 -15.12 6.00 -4.94
CA TYR A 123 -14.77 4.58 -4.79
C TYR A 123 -13.41 4.35 -4.15
N TRP A 124 -12.51 5.33 -4.26
CA TRP A 124 -11.24 5.34 -3.54
C TRP A 124 -10.90 6.75 -3.06
N THR A 125 -10.09 6.80 -2.02
CA THR A 125 -9.68 8.03 -1.35
C THR A 125 -8.15 8.06 -1.27
N GLY A 126 -7.53 9.16 -1.73
CA GLY A 126 -6.10 9.35 -1.65
C GLY A 126 -5.61 9.50 -0.21
N PHE A 127 -4.41 9.03 0.03
CA PHE A 127 -3.78 9.00 1.35
C PHE A 127 -2.40 9.66 1.35
N TYR A 128 -1.56 9.36 0.36
CA TYR A 128 -0.21 9.93 0.21
C TYR A 128 0.18 10.07 -1.26
N PHE A 129 1.29 10.76 -1.50
CA PHE A 129 1.95 10.88 -2.80
C PHE A 129 3.36 10.28 -2.76
N GLY A 130 3.79 9.69 -3.90
CA GLY A 130 5.15 9.24 -4.13
C GLY A 130 5.50 9.19 -5.61
N ALA A 131 6.73 9.56 -6.00
CA ALA A 131 7.22 9.53 -7.37
C ALA A 131 8.15 8.34 -7.62
N ILE A 132 8.13 7.76 -8.83
CA ILE A 132 9.09 6.71 -9.24
C ILE A 132 10.48 7.33 -9.40
N GLY A 133 11.50 6.61 -8.94
CA GLY A 133 12.90 6.98 -9.09
C GLY A 133 13.83 5.77 -9.15
N PHE A 134 15.11 6.03 -9.21
CA PHE A 134 16.18 5.03 -9.22
C PHE A 134 16.92 5.09 -7.89
N GLY A 135 16.94 3.99 -7.15
CA GLY A 135 17.75 3.79 -5.95
C GLY A 135 19.10 3.19 -6.33
N ASN A 136 20.15 4.01 -6.32
CA ASN A 136 21.46 3.67 -6.86
C ASN A 136 22.44 3.36 -5.75
N ASN A 137 23.13 2.21 -5.80
CA ASN A 137 24.23 1.88 -4.89
C ASN A 137 25.47 2.72 -5.22
N THR A 138 25.75 3.75 -4.44
CA THR A 138 26.85 4.70 -4.70
C THR A 138 28.22 4.04 -4.70
N GLN A 139 28.46 3.03 -3.86
CA GLN A 139 29.73 2.30 -3.81
C GLN A 139 29.95 1.49 -5.10
N TRP A 140 28.90 0.88 -5.65
CA TRP A 140 29.02 0.17 -6.93
C TRP A 140 29.39 1.14 -8.07
N PHE A 141 28.73 2.32 -8.12
CA PHE A 141 29.00 3.34 -9.13
C PHE A 141 30.41 3.92 -9.02
N GLU A 142 30.88 4.23 -7.82
CA GLU A 142 32.23 4.69 -7.55
C GLU A 142 33.30 3.67 -7.97
N LYS A 143 33.12 2.41 -7.59
CA LYS A 143 34.02 1.30 -7.95
C LYS A 143 34.13 1.13 -9.46
N ASN A 144 33.03 1.27 -10.21
CA ASN A 144 33.00 1.12 -11.66
C ASN A 144 33.28 2.43 -12.41
N LYS A 145 33.50 3.55 -11.72
CA LYS A 145 33.74 4.90 -12.28
C LYS A 145 32.63 5.35 -13.23
N LEU A 146 31.38 5.04 -12.89
CA LEU A 146 30.17 5.38 -13.64
C LEU A 146 29.39 6.51 -12.98
N GLN A 147 28.68 7.29 -13.80
CA GLN A 147 27.74 8.29 -13.32
C GLN A 147 26.40 7.64 -12.95
N LEU A 148 25.74 8.17 -11.92
CA LEU A 148 24.38 7.71 -11.57
C LEU A 148 23.42 8.00 -12.73
N PRO A 149 22.47 7.10 -13.05
CA PRO A 149 21.50 7.30 -14.12
C PRO A 149 20.54 8.45 -13.76
N THR A 150 20.29 9.32 -14.72
CA THR A 150 19.35 10.45 -14.64
C THR A 150 18.37 10.48 -15.82
N SER A 151 18.29 9.38 -16.56
CA SER A 151 17.46 9.19 -17.74
C SER A 151 16.96 7.75 -17.79
N TRP A 152 15.73 7.54 -18.29
CA TRP A 152 15.27 6.18 -18.61
C TRP A 152 16.20 5.51 -19.61
N GLN A 153 16.73 6.27 -20.58
CA GLN A 153 17.65 5.73 -21.56
C GLN A 153 18.97 5.25 -20.95
N ASP A 154 19.43 5.85 -19.85
CA ASP A 154 20.64 5.39 -19.16
C ASP A 154 20.54 3.93 -18.69
N LEU A 155 19.34 3.48 -18.28
CA LEU A 155 19.11 2.13 -17.79
C LEU A 155 19.33 1.05 -18.86
N LEU A 156 19.41 1.42 -20.14
CA LEU A 156 19.65 0.51 -21.26
C LEU A 156 21.15 0.34 -21.58
N LYS A 157 22.04 1.05 -20.89
CA LYS A 157 23.48 0.94 -21.10
C LYS A 157 23.99 -0.47 -20.79
N PRO A 158 24.88 -1.04 -21.58
CA PRO A 158 25.37 -2.42 -21.41
C PRO A 158 26.10 -2.64 -20.08
N GLU A 159 26.65 -1.57 -19.48
CA GLU A 159 27.31 -1.60 -18.17
C GLU A 159 26.35 -2.05 -17.04
N PHE A 160 25.06 -1.89 -17.24
CA PHE A 160 24.05 -2.28 -16.26
C PHE A 160 23.47 -3.68 -16.48
N LYS A 161 24.06 -4.49 -17.38
CA LYS A 161 23.62 -5.85 -17.62
C LYS A 161 23.60 -6.68 -16.32
N GLY A 162 22.41 -7.16 -15.93
CA GLY A 162 22.21 -7.91 -14.68
C GLY A 162 22.40 -7.07 -13.41
N GLN A 163 22.33 -5.74 -13.50
CA GLN A 163 22.55 -4.82 -12.37
C GLN A 163 21.31 -4.03 -11.98
N ILE A 164 20.17 -4.29 -12.60
CA ILE A 164 18.90 -3.60 -12.32
C ILE A 164 17.91 -4.59 -11.74
N SER A 165 17.13 -4.17 -10.76
CA SER A 165 15.99 -4.94 -10.27
C SER A 165 14.75 -4.07 -10.15
N ILE A 166 13.60 -4.68 -10.43
CA ILE A 166 12.26 -4.13 -10.32
C ILE A 166 11.30 -5.27 -9.97
N ALA A 167 10.08 -4.97 -9.60
CA ALA A 167 9.08 -6.02 -9.40
C ALA A 167 8.38 -6.42 -10.71
N TYR A 168 7.59 -7.51 -10.67
CA TYR A 168 6.67 -7.84 -11.75
C TYR A 168 5.51 -6.84 -11.80
N PRO A 169 5.15 -6.28 -12.98
CA PRO A 169 4.00 -5.36 -13.10
C PRO A 169 2.65 -5.97 -12.70
N TYR A 170 2.50 -7.28 -12.72
CA TYR A 170 1.26 -7.96 -12.34
C TYR A 170 1.15 -8.24 -10.83
N THR A 171 2.23 -8.14 -10.07
CA THR A 171 2.18 -8.25 -8.60
C THR A 171 2.22 -6.88 -7.93
N SER A 172 3.00 -5.95 -8.48
CA SER A 172 3.41 -4.72 -7.83
C SER A 172 2.88 -3.47 -8.53
N GLY A 173 2.14 -2.65 -7.79
CA GLY A 173 1.76 -1.32 -8.23
C GLY A 173 2.95 -0.43 -8.61
N THR A 174 4.08 -0.52 -7.90
CA THR A 174 5.32 0.20 -8.24
C THR A 174 5.80 -0.12 -9.66
N ALA A 175 5.86 -1.40 -10.01
CA ALA A 175 6.29 -1.83 -11.32
C ALA A 175 5.24 -1.53 -12.40
N PHE A 176 3.96 -1.64 -12.08
CA PHE A 176 2.90 -1.22 -12.98
C PHE A 176 2.94 0.29 -13.22
N THR A 177 3.14 1.12 -12.19
CA THR A 177 3.35 2.57 -12.34
C THR A 177 4.56 2.87 -13.22
N THR A 178 5.65 2.10 -13.11
CA THR A 178 6.82 2.25 -14.00
C THR A 178 6.47 1.93 -15.45
N LEU A 179 5.75 0.83 -15.72
CA LEU A 179 5.29 0.49 -17.06
C LEU A 179 4.39 1.58 -17.64
N ALA A 180 3.42 2.03 -16.86
CA ALA A 180 2.50 3.10 -17.25
C ALA A 180 3.24 4.42 -17.52
N THR A 181 4.25 4.75 -16.71
CA THR A 181 5.11 5.93 -16.93
C THR A 181 5.77 5.89 -18.31
N LEU A 182 6.37 4.76 -18.67
CA LEU A 182 6.99 4.59 -19.97
C LEU A 182 5.97 4.70 -21.12
N VAL A 183 4.78 4.15 -20.93
CA VAL A 183 3.67 4.29 -21.91
C VAL A 183 3.28 5.75 -22.08
N MET A 184 3.17 6.51 -20.99
CA MET A 184 2.82 7.94 -21.06
C MET A 184 3.92 8.80 -21.69
N ILE A 185 5.19 8.45 -21.49
CA ILE A 185 6.34 9.21 -22.05
C ILE A 185 6.49 8.97 -23.55
N MET A 186 6.45 7.71 -23.99
CA MET A 186 6.90 7.35 -25.32
C MET A 186 5.85 6.67 -26.22
N GLY A 187 4.62 6.48 -25.70
CA GLY A 187 3.57 5.72 -26.34
C GLY A 187 3.75 4.21 -26.15
N GLU A 188 2.65 3.46 -26.30
CA GLU A 188 2.58 2.06 -25.87
C GLU A 188 3.63 1.18 -26.58
N ASP A 189 3.70 1.18 -27.89
CA ASP A 189 4.60 0.26 -28.60
C ASP A 189 6.07 0.51 -28.29
N LYS A 190 6.49 1.77 -28.26
CA LYS A 190 7.87 2.13 -27.89
C LYS A 190 8.18 1.81 -26.42
N ALA A 191 7.21 1.92 -25.52
CA ALA A 191 7.39 1.56 -24.11
C ALA A 191 7.63 0.05 -23.93
N PHE A 192 6.92 -0.77 -24.69
CA PHE A 192 7.14 -2.21 -24.66
C PHE A 192 8.46 -2.63 -25.34
N ASP A 193 8.84 -1.98 -26.43
CA ASP A 193 10.17 -2.17 -27.04
C ASP A 193 11.30 -1.73 -26.10
N TYR A 194 11.11 -0.62 -25.38
CA TYR A 194 12.01 -0.19 -24.32
C TYR A 194 12.12 -1.26 -23.22
N TRP A 195 10.99 -1.79 -22.75
CA TRP A 195 10.99 -2.80 -21.67
C TRP A 195 11.72 -4.08 -22.09
N LYS A 196 11.56 -4.53 -23.33
CA LYS A 196 12.35 -5.66 -23.86
C LYS A 196 13.85 -5.42 -23.79
N LYS A 197 14.30 -4.21 -24.10
CA LYS A 197 15.72 -3.84 -23.97
C LYS A 197 16.14 -3.78 -22.50
N LEU A 198 15.30 -3.20 -21.64
CA LEU A 198 15.53 -3.12 -20.19
C LEU A 198 15.63 -4.52 -19.57
N ASP A 199 14.82 -5.48 -20.03
CA ASP A 199 14.81 -6.86 -19.53
C ASP A 199 16.19 -7.54 -19.62
N ALA A 200 16.99 -7.20 -20.63
CA ALA A 200 18.36 -7.68 -20.76
C ALA A 200 19.30 -7.20 -19.63
N ASN A 201 18.97 -6.09 -18.97
CA ASN A 201 19.71 -5.52 -17.86
C ASN A 201 19.12 -5.89 -16.49
N ILE A 202 17.93 -6.51 -16.47
CA ILE A 202 17.28 -6.95 -15.23
C ILE A 202 18.00 -8.17 -14.67
N HIS A 203 18.45 -8.08 -13.42
CA HIS A 203 18.99 -9.21 -12.65
C HIS A 203 17.90 -10.21 -12.33
N HIS A 204 16.82 -9.74 -11.71
CA HIS A 204 15.60 -10.51 -11.48
C HIS A 204 14.42 -9.58 -11.20
N TYR A 205 13.22 -10.14 -11.30
CA TYR A 205 11.96 -9.48 -10.93
C TYR A 205 11.52 -9.92 -9.53
N ASN A 206 11.14 -8.95 -8.70
CA ASN A 206 10.62 -9.20 -7.35
C ASN A 206 9.08 -9.27 -7.36
N THR A 207 8.50 -9.86 -6.33
CA THR A 207 7.06 -9.75 -6.06
C THR A 207 6.72 -8.38 -5.44
N SER A 208 7.58 -7.89 -4.53
CA SER A 208 7.41 -6.59 -3.84
C SER A 208 8.13 -5.46 -4.57
N GLY A 209 7.44 -4.33 -4.77
CA GLY A 209 7.96 -3.15 -5.47
C GLY A 209 9.19 -2.50 -4.83
N SER A 210 9.34 -2.62 -3.52
CA SER A 210 10.43 -1.97 -2.77
C SER A 210 11.59 -2.91 -2.40
N ALA A 211 11.50 -4.22 -2.72
CA ALA A 211 12.54 -5.19 -2.37
C ALA A 211 13.88 -4.87 -3.05
N CYS A 212 13.85 -4.36 -4.27
CA CYS A 212 15.03 -3.96 -5.02
C CYS A 212 15.91 -2.90 -4.32
N ILE A 213 15.32 -2.08 -3.45
CA ILE A 213 16.08 -1.05 -2.72
C ILE A 213 16.96 -1.68 -1.64
N THR A 214 16.47 -2.68 -0.92
CA THR A 214 17.29 -3.44 0.03
C THR A 214 18.41 -4.18 -0.70
N GLN A 215 18.12 -4.77 -1.86
CA GLN A 215 19.12 -5.44 -2.70
C GLN A 215 20.22 -4.48 -3.19
N ALA A 216 19.83 -3.29 -3.64
CA ALA A 216 20.78 -2.23 -3.97
C ALA A 216 21.61 -1.82 -2.74
N GLY A 217 20.96 -1.69 -1.58
CA GLY A 217 21.64 -1.37 -0.32
C GLY A 217 22.70 -2.40 0.10
N LEU A 218 22.40 -3.67 -0.13
CA LEU A 218 23.32 -4.80 0.17
C LEU A 218 24.38 -5.01 -0.92
N GLY A 219 24.30 -4.31 -2.04
CA GLY A 219 25.26 -4.45 -3.15
C GLY A 219 25.01 -5.65 -4.05
N GLU A 220 23.84 -6.28 -3.99
CA GLU A 220 23.45 -7.39 -4.87
C GLU A 220 23.20 -6.90 -6.31
N ILE A 221 22.76 -5.64 -6.44
CA ILE A 221 22.51 -4.94 -7.69
C ILE A 221 22.97 -3.48 -7.59
N ALA A 222 23.13 -2.82 -8.72
CA ALA A 222 23.50 -1.41 -8.76
C ALA A 222 22.28 -0.48 -8.65
N ILE A 223 21.13 -0.85 -9.23
CA ILE A 223 19.99 0.03 -9.42
C ILE A 223 18.69 -0.69 -9.06
N GLY A 224 17.91 -0.15 -8.13
CA GLY A 224 16.53 -0.55 -7.87
C GLY A 224 15.55 0.52 -8.39
N ILE A 225 14.51 0.13 -9.13
CA ILE A 225 13.45 1.04 -9.58
C ILE A 225 12.30 0.94 -8.60
N ALA A 226 12.03 2.03 -7.86
CA ALA A 226 11.00 2.08 -6.81
C ALA A 226 10.46 3.49 -6.59
N PHE A 227 9.46 3.64 -5.73
CA PHE A 227 9.01 4.95 -5.30
C PHE A 227 10.06 5.66 -4.41
N SER A 228 10.10 6.97 -4.48
CA SER A 228 11.05 7.84 -3.76
C SER A 228 11.06 7.59 -2.26
N HIS A 229 9.89 7.44 -1.65
CA HIS A 229 9.77 7.15 -0.23
C HIS A 229 10.37 5.78 0.15
N ASP A 230 10.24 4.75 -0.70
CA ASP A 230 10.86 3.45 -0.48
C ASP A 230 12.40 3.54 -0.59
N ILE A 231 12.91 4.30 -1.58
CA ILE A 231 14.35 4.53 -1.73
C ILE A 231 14.93 5.17 -0.47
N LEU A 232 14.22 6.16 0.09
CA LEU A 232 14.65 6.83 1.31
C LEU A 232 14.49 5.94 2.55
N ALA A 233 13.33 5.34 2.74
CA ALA A 233 13.01 4.59 3.96
C ALA A 233 13.78 3.26 4.06
N LYS A 234 14.04 2.57 2.95
CA LYS A 234 14.73 1.27 2.92
C LYS A 234 16.21 1.35 2.54
N GLY A 235 16.61 2.45 1.92
CA GLY A 235 17.98 2.71 1.51
C GLY A 235 18.67 3.72 2.41
N THR A 236 18.54 4.99 2.10
CA THR A 236 19.30 6.09 2.71
C THR A 236 19.12 6.17 4.24
N SER A 237 17.89 6.09 4.76
CA SER A 237 17.63 6.19 6.20
C SER A 237 18.13 4.98 7.01
N LYS A 238 18.41 3.85 6.36
CA LYS A 238 18.99 2.65 6.97
C LYS A 238 20.52 2.67 6.96
N GLY A 239 21.13 3.75 6.47
CA GLY A 239 22.60 3.86 6.35
C GLY A 239 23.18 3.06 5.19
N TYR A 240 22.38 2.53 4.28
CA TYR A 240 22.85 1.90 3.06
C TYR A 240 23.42 2.94 2.09
N PRO A 241 24.43 2.58 1.26
CA PRO A 241 25.01 3.46 0.26
C PRO A 241 24.07 3.63 -0.94
N VAL A 242 22.85 4.06 -0.69
CA VAL A 242 21.80 4.24 -1.71
C VAL A 242 21.46 5.71 -1.86
N LYS A 243 21.50 6.21 -3.10
CA LYS A 243 21.11 7.57 -3.47
C LYS A 243 19.99 7.55 -4.51
N ALA A 244 18.95 8.36 -4.29
CA ALA A 244 17.88 8.53 -5.25
C ALA A 244 18.31 9.43 -6.41
N THR A 245 17.92 9.07 -7.65
CA THR A 245 17.92 9.94 -8.83
C THR A 245 16.59 9.79 -9.57
N PHE A 246 16.26 10.79 -10.40
CA PHE A 246 15.01 10.83 -11.15
C PHE A 246 15.29 11.09 -12.62
N PRO A 247 14.50 10.49 -13.54
CA PRO A 247 14.74 10.65 -14.98
C PRO A 247 14.34 12.05 -15.47
N SER A 248 15.23 12.66 -16.25
CA SER A 248 15.07 14.01 -16.81
C SER A 248 13.93 14.11 -17.84
N GLU A 249 13.56 13.00 -18.48
CA GLU A 249 12.39 12.93 -19.38
C GLU A 249 11.08 13.11 -18.60
N GLY A 250 11.09 12.80 -17.33
CA GLY A 250 9.97 12.83 -16.41
C GLY A 250 9.67 11.46 -15.82
N THR A 251 8.91 11.46 -14.74
CA THR A 251 8.52 10.25 -14.02
C THR A 251 7.05 10.22 -13.69
N GLY A 252 6.49 9.02 -13.54
CA GLY A 252 5.17 8.79 -13.00
C GLY A 252 5.16 8.85 -11.48
N TYR A 253 3.97 8.83 -10.94
CA TYR A 253 3.73 8.93 -9.51
C TYR A 253 2.59 8.01 -9.07
N GLU A 254 2.45 7.84 -7.79
CA GLU A 254 1.25 7.29 -7.18
C GLU A 254 0.55 8.34 -6.30
N ILE A 255 -0.78 8.32 -6.34
CA ILE A 255 -1.61 8.69 -5.21
C ILE A 255 -1.91 7.38 -4.50
N GLY A 256 -1.27 7.16 -3.37
CA GLY A 256 -1.57 5.98 -2.56
C GLY A 256 -2.97 6.09 -1.99
N ALA A 257 -3.77 5.02 -2.06
CA ALA A 257 -5.19 5.11 -1.83
C ALA A 257 -5.73 4.14 -0.77
N LEU A 258 -6.98 4.39 -0.38
CA LEU A 258 -7.80 3.66 0.58
C LEU A 258 -9.15 3.36 -0.07
N ALA A 259 -9.73 2.18 0.14
CA ALA A 259 -11.07 1.89 -0.35
C ALA A 259 -11.82 0.87 0.51
N LEU A 260 -13.14 0.99 0.53
CA LEU A 260 -14.04 -0.03 1.06
C LEU A 260 -14.20 -1.16 0.04
N VAL A 261 -14.09 -2.39 0.52
CA VAL A 261 -14.33 -3.59 -0.28
C VAL A 261 -15.83 -3.88 -0.31
N LYS A 262 -16.36 -4.12 -1.51
CA LYS A 262 -17.78 -4.46 -1.71
C LYS A 262 -18.12 -5.78 -1.02
N GLY A 263 -19.16 -5.76 -0.19
CA GLY A 263 -19.62 -6.94 0.55
C GLY A 263 -18.71 -7.36 1.72
N GLY A 264 -17.71 -6.53 2.06
CA GLY A 264 -16.88 -6.75 3.25
C GLY A 264 -17.71 -6.80 4.54
N PRO A 265 -17.28 -7.62 5.53
CA PRO A 265 -18.09 -7.90 6.72
C PRO A 265 -18.24 -6.71 7.69
N GLU A 266 -17.27 -5.76 7.73
CA GLU A 266 -17.27 -4.65 8.72
C GLU A 266 -17.19 -3.26 8.04
N PRO A 267 -18.15 -2.87 7.18
CA PRO A 267 -18.04 -1.64 6.41
C PRO A 267 -17.95 -0.37 7.28
N ASP A 268 -18.59 -0.35 8.44
CA ASP A 268 -18.57 0.83 9.33
C ASP A 268 -17.24 0.98 10.07
N LEU A 269 -16.56 -0.13 10.40
CA LEU A 269 -15.22 -0.09 10.96
C LEU A 269 -14.21 0.38 9.90
N ALA A 270 -14.37 -0.05 8.65
CA ALA A 270 -13.53 0.38 7.54
C ALA A 270 -13.70 1.89 7.23
N LYS A 271 -14.92 2.45 7.32
CA LYS A 271 -15.16 3.90 7.21
C LYS A 271 -14.43 4.66 8.32
N LYS A 272 -14.51 4.18 9.58
CA LYS A 272 -13.78 4.77 10.70
C LYS A 272 -12.26 4.75 10.46
N PHE A 273 -11.73 3.67 9.87
CA PHE A 273 -10.32 3.57 9.53
C PHE A 273 -9.92 4.58 8.45
N ILE A 274 -10.72 4.75 7.39
CA ILE A 274 -10.48 5.76 6.35
C ILE A 274 -10.46 7.17 6.96
N ASP A 275 -11.47 7.51 7.77
CA ASP A 275 -11.56 8.82 8.41
C ASP A 275 -10.37 9.09 9.33
N TRP A 276 -9.96 8.09 10.11
CA TRP A 276 -8.79 8.19 10.96
C TRP A 276 -7.50 8.37 10.15
N CYS A 277 -7.31 7.63 9.06
CA CYS A 277 -6.15 7.75 8.17
C CYS A 277 -6.00 9.16 7.56
N LEU A 278 -7.11 9.87 7.33
CA LEU A 278 -7.11 11.22 6.79
C LEU A 278 -6.90 12.32 7.86
N SER A 279 -6.92 11.96 9.14
CA SER A 279 -6.63 12.90 10.22
C SER A 279 -5.17 13.40 10.17
N LYS A 280 -4.92 14.59 10.71
CA LYS A 280 -3.55 15.11 10.85
C LYS A 280 -2.65 14.12 11.59
N GLN A 281 -3.16 13.56 12.69
CA GLN A 281 -2.40 12.64 13.55
C GLN A 281 -1.91 11.39 12.78
N ALA A 282 -2.80 10.77 11.99
CA ALA A 282 -2.41 9.61 11.19
C ALA A 282 -1.45 10.00 10.06
N GLN A 283 -1.69 11.13 9.41
CA GLN A 283 -0.83 11.60 8.31
C GLN A 283 0.55 12.08 8.79
N ASP A 284 0.70 12.54 10.03
CA ASP A 284 2.00 12.85 10.63
C ASP A 284 2.90 11.60 10.77
N LEU A 285 2.33 10.39 10.81
CA LEU A 285 3.10 9.14 10.83
C LEU A 285 3.85 8.90 9.51
N MET A 286 3.42 9.52 8.42
CA MET A 286 4.06 9.39 7.09
C MET A 286 5.51 9.85 7.08
N LYS A 287 5.90 10.78 7.96
CA LYS A 287 7.27 11.25 8.08
C LYS A 287 8.27 10.13 8.41
N ILE A 288 7.84 9.07 9.10
CA ILE A 288 8.68 7.91 9.43
C ILE A 288 9.11 7.17 8.14
N TRP A 289 8.26 7.24 7.12
CA TRP A 289 8.41 6.51 5.85
C TRP A 289 8.67 7.43 4.66
N PHE A 290 8.96 8.72 4.89
CA PHE A 290 9.24 9.71 3.83
C PHE A 290 8.13 9.85 2.78
N ARG A 291 6.89 9.45 3.11
CA ARG A 291 5.73 9.69 2.25
C ARG A 291 5.31 11.15 2.33
N ILE A 292 4.74 11.67 1.26
CA ILE A 292 4.16 13.02 1.25
C ILE A 292 2.68 12.89 1.62
N PRO A 293 2.25 13.44 2.77
CA PRO A 293 0.86 13.43 3.20
C PRO A 293 -0.02 14.29 2.28
N LEU A 294 -1.29 13.91 2.12
CA LEU A 294 -2.26 14.72 1.39
C LEU A 294 -3.01 15.71 2.29
N ASN A 295 -3.03 15.49 3.59
CA ASN A 295 -3.55 16.47 4.54
C ASN A 295 -2.53 17.63 4.68
N PRO A 296 -2.88 18.87 4.28
CA PRO A 296 -1.94 19.98 4.26
C PRO A 296 -1.47 20.45 5.65
N GLN A 297 -2.12 19.98 6.70
CA GLN A 297 -1.73 20.27 8.08
C GLN A 297 -0.68 19.27 8.62
N ALA A 298 -0.44 18.17 7.90
CA ALA A 298 0.50 17.13 8.34
C ALA A 298 1.95 17.53 8.03
N GLU A 299 2.86 17.01 8.84
CA GLU A 299 4.29 17.24 8.70
C GLU A 299 4.90 16.39 7.58
N VAL A 300 5.76 17.02 6.76
CA VAL A 300 6.57 16.33 5.75
C VAL A 300 7.95 16.07 6.32
N ALA A 301 8.46 14.83 6.16
CA ALA A 301 9.82 14.50 6.60
C ALA A 301 10.88 15.33 5.87
N PRO A 302 11.95 15.78 6.56
CA PRO A 302 13.10 16.35 5.87
C PRO A 302 13.67 15.39 4.83
N GLY A 303 13.90 15.85 3.61
CA GLY A 303 14.42 15.05 2.51
C GLY A 303 13.37 14.15 1.80
N ALA A 304 12.11 14.15 2.22
CA ALA A 304 11.04 13.51 1.45
C ALA A 304 10.83 14.25 0.12
N VAL A 305 10.68 13.51 -0.96
CA VAL A 305 10.63 14.04 -2.34
C VAL A 305 9.22 14.52 -2.67
N LYS A 306 9.08 15.84 -2.81
CA LYS A 306 7.80 16.49 -3.17
C LYS A 306 7.56 16.44 -4.67
N ALA A 307 6.30 16.54 -5.08
CA ALA A 307 5.91 16.62 -6.49
C ALA A 307 6.59 17.77 -7.25
N SER A 308 6.87 18.91 -6.58
CA SER A 308 7.56 20.05 -7.16
C SER A 308 9.07 19.90 -7.36
N GLU A 309 9.67 18.85 -6.80
CA GLU A 309 11.11 18.59 -6.85
C GLU A 309 11.49 17.62 -7.98
N VAL A 310 10.51 17.04 -8.67
CA VAL A 310 10.69 16.10 -9.77
C VAL A 310 9.86 16.52 -10.98
N LYS A 311 10.33 16.18 -12.18
CA LYS A 311 9.55 16.39 -13.39
C LYS A 311 8.53 15.27 -13.52
N LEU A 312 7.27 15.57 -13.21
CA LEU A 312 6.18 14.61 -13.40
C LEU A 312 5.74 14.58 -14.86
N VAL A 313 5.36 13.39 -15.35
CA VAL A 313 4.71 13.24 -16.65
C VAL A 313 3.24 13.61 -16.57
N ASN A 314 2.60 13.90 -17.70
CA ASN A 314 1.15 13.97 -17.77
C ASN A 314 0.60 12.54 -17.61
N TYR A 315 0.22 12.19 -16.36
CA TYR A 315 -0.13 10.84 -15.93
C TYR A 315 -1.64 10.70 -15.88
N ASP A 316 -2.23 10.12 -16.93
CA ASP A 316 -3.67 9.84 -17.00
C ASP A 316 -4.00 8.59 -16.17
N GLU A 317 -4.19 8.77 -14.85
CA GLU A 317 -4.47 7.69 -13.90
C GLU A 317 -5.72 6.89 -14.29
N GLU A 318 -6.76 7.57 -14.79
CA GLU A 318 -8.03 6.93 -15.17
C GLU A 318 -7.84 6.02 -16.39
N TRP A 319 -7.17 6.51 -17.44
CA TRP A 319 -6.84 5.69 -18.60
C TRP A 319 -5.95 4.50 -18.22
N ILE A 320 -4.92 4.74 -17.39
CA ILE A 320 -3.97 3.72 -16.93
C ILE A 320 -4.70 2.64 -16.13
N GLY A 321 -5.49 3.00 -15.14
CA GLY A 321 -6.25 2.06 -14.32
C GLY A 321 -7.25 1.24 -15.14
N ASN A 322 -7.94 1.90 -16.08
CA ASN A 322 -8.87 1.24 -17.00
C ASN A 322 -8.19 0.27 -17.99
N ASN A 323 -6.91 0.46 -18.27
CA ASN A 323 -6.10 -0.42 -19.14
C ASN A 323 -5.18 -1.38 -18.36
N ASN A 324 -5.24 -1.39 -17.03
CA ASN A 324 -4.35 -2.17 -16.16
C ASN A 324 -4.21 -3.63 -16.62
N LYS A 325 -5.32 -4.36 -16.70
CA LYS A 325 -5.33 -5.78 -17.12
C LYS A 325 -4.70 -5.98 -18.49
N ARG A 326 -5.08 -5.16 -19.49
CA ARG A 326 -4.60 -5.28 -20.87
C ARG A 326 -3.09 -5.03 -20.97
N LEU A 327 -2.58 -4.00 -20.29
CA LEU A 327 -1.16 -3.69 -20.27
C LEU A 327 -0.33 -4.78 -19.58
N ILE A 328 -0.82 -5.35 -18.50
CA ILE A 328 -0.21 -6.48 -17.80
C ILE A 328 -0.18 -7.73 -18.70
N GLU A 329 -1.29 -8.05 -19.36
CA GLU A 329 -1.37 -9.18 -20.28
C GLU A 329 -0.37 -9.02 -21.44
N LYS A 330 -0.31 -7.82 -22.05
CA LYS A 330 0.66 -7.52 -23.11
C LYS A 330 2.09 -7.67 -22.60
N TRP A 331 2.40 -7.19 -21.38
CA TRP A 331 3.71 -7.34 -20.77
C TRP A 331 4.10 -8.83 -20.61
N ARG A 332 3.20 -9.65 -20.07
CA ARG A 332 3.43 -11.11 -19.91
C ARG A 332 3.72 -11.79 -21.24
N GLN A 333 2.95 -11.47 -22.27
CA GLN A 333 3.12 -12.06 -23.60
C GLN A 333 4.46 -11.68 -24.23
N MET A 334 4.91 -10.43 -24.03
CA MET A 334 6.10 -9.90 -24.69
C MET A 334 7.39 -10.24 -23.94
N ILE A 335 7.37 -10.31 -22.63
CA ILE A 335 8.55 -10.59 -21.78
C ILE A 335 8.64 -12.08 -21.44
N GLY A 336 7.53 -12.81 -21.45
CA GLY A 336 7.51 -14.26 -21.21
C GLY A 336 7.73 -14.66 -19.76
N LYS A 337 7.42 -13.78 -18.82
CA LYS A 337 7.66 -13.98 -17.38
C LYS A 337 6.40 -13.81 -16.52
#